data_3f8f20b2347de2a413b4b52ae799c351
#
_entry.id   3f8f20b2347de2a413b4b52ae799c351
#
_cell.length_a   1.000
_cell.length_b   1.000
_cell.length_c   1.000
_cell.angle_alpha   90.00
_cell.angle_beta   90.00
_cell.angle_gamma   90.00
#
_symmetry.space_group_name_H-M   'P 1'
#
loop_
_entity.id
_entity.type
_entity.pdbx_description
1 polymer ?
#
loop_
_entity_poly.entity_id
_entity_poly.type
_entity_poly.pdbx_seq_one_letter_code
_entity_poly.pdbx_strand_id
1 'polypeptide(L)'
;MKAEEARPARPDVVAATRGGDDSVGMEGEADPATATLEQALFWRNIYTEILTMEEAVLARIKQLMVDQSPQARREVELTNVPVVVAQAERFRSRLGFWETCVQAYE
;
A
#
# COMPACT_ATOMS: atom_id res chain seq x y z
N MET A 1 0.08 -14.99 28.51
CA MET A 1 -0.20 -15.04 27.86
C MET A 1 -0.13 -14.90 27.40
N LYS A 2 -0.02 -15.04 27.31
CA LYS A 2 -0.09 -14.79 26.53
C LYS A 2 -0.70 -14.11 26.08
N ALA A 3 -0.99 -13.76 26.26
CA ALA A 3 -1.62 -13.33 25.74
C ALA A 3 -1.98 -12.55 25.39
N GLU A 4 -2.24 -11.92 25.63
CA GLU A 4 -2.39 -11.34 24.84
C GLU A 4 -1.59 -11.12 24.18
N GLU A 5 -0.92 -11.42 24.81
CA GLU A 5 -0.16 -11.48 24.10
C GLU A 5 -0.08 -11.74 23.13
N ALA A 6 0.14 -12.18 23.40
CA ALA A 6 0.32 -12.51 22.05
C ALA A 6 -0.99 -12.74 21.41
N ARG A 7 -1.70 -11.76 21.41
CA ARG A 7 -2.99 -11.70 20.72
C ARG A 7 -2.72 -11.61 19.24
N PRO A 8 -3.19 -12.57 18.43
CA PRO A 8 -2.98 -12.49 17.00
C PRO A 8 -3.71 -11.29 16.42
N ALA A 9 -3.19 -10.79 15.32
CA ALA A 9 -3.84 -9.72 14.57
C ALA A 9 -5.22 -10.19 14.11
N ARG A 10 -6.12 -9.26 13.95
CA ARG A 10 -7.48 -9.56 13.46
C ARG A 10 -7.37 -10.17 12.07
N PRO A 11 -8.21 -11.16 11.74
CA PRO A 11 -8.14 -11.82 10.42
C PRO A 11 -8.30 -10.86 9.25
N ASP A 12 -9.14 -9.83 9.36
CA ASP A 12 -9.32 -8.83 8.31
C ASP A 12 -8.06 -8.00 8.10
N VAL A 13 -7.35 -7.65 9.17
CA VAL A 13 -6.10 -6.91 9.09
C VAL A 13 -5.01 -7.80 8.46
N VAL A 14 -4.94 -9.06 8.87
CA VAL A 14 -3.96 -10.00 8.31
C VAL A 14 -4.19 -10.18 6.82
N ALA A 15 -5.44 -10.37 6.39
CA ALA A 15 -5.76 -10.54 4.97
C ALA A 15 -5.41 -9.29 4.18
N ALA A 16 -5.74 -8.10 4.70
CA ALA A 16 -5.43 -6.84 4.03
C ALA A 16 -3.92 -6.60 3.93
N THR A 17 -3.18 -6.98 4.97
CA THR A 17 -1.73 -6.84 4.99
C THR A 17 -1.08 -7.77 3.96
N ARG A 18 -1.64 -8.98 3.76
CA ARG A 18 -1.16 -9.90 2.73
C ARG A 18 -1.38 -9.33 1.33
N GLY A 19 -2.36 -8.46 1.15
CA GLY A 19 -2.58 -7.75 -0.10
C GLY A 19 -1.45 -6.78 -0.43
N GLY A 20 -0.48 -6.58 0.48
CA GLY A 20 0.73 -5.81 0.23
C GLY A 20 1.81 -6.55 -0.53
N ASP A 21 1.55 -7.76 -1.04
CA ASP A 21 2.52 -8.51 -1.83
C ASP A 21 2.75 -7.80 -3.16
N ASP A 22 3.95 -7.29 -3.36
CA ASP A 22 4.31 -6.50 -4.53
C ASP A 22 4.57 -7.34 -5.79
N SER A 23 4.59 -8.67 -5.65
CA SER A 23 4.71 -9.55 -6.81
C SER A 23 3.38 -9.64 -7.58
N VAL A 24 2.29 -9.25 -6.96
CA VAL A 24 0.95 -9.32 -7.54
C VAL A 24 0.54 -7.95 -8.03
N GLY A 25 0.31 -7.82 -9.34
CA GLY A 25 -0.17 -6.57 -9.92
C GLY A 25 -1.68 -6.44 -9.80
N MET A 26 -2.18 -5.33 -10.32
CA MET A 26 -3.62 -5.08 -10.41
C MET A 26 -4.21 -5.91 -11.53
N GLU A 27 -5.52 -6.17 -11.46
CA GLU A 27 -6.20 -6.86 -12.53
C GLU A 27 -6.01 -6.10 -13.85
N GLY A 28 -5.63 -6.83 -14.88
CA GLY A 28 -5.38 -6.24 -16.19
C GLY A 28 -4.01 -5.64 -16.37
N GLU A 29 -3.19 -5.64 -15.32
CA GLU A 29 -1.85 -5.06 -15.40
C GLU A 29 -0.95 -5.94 -16.26
N ALA A 30 -0.17 -5.29 -17.16
CA ALA A 30 0.81 -5.98 -17.99
C ALA A 30 1.99 -6.45 -17.12
N ASP A 31 2.74 -7.43 -17.64
CA ASP A 31 3.98 -7.88 -17.01
C ASP A 31 5.09 -6.88 -17.31
N PRO A 32 5.73 -6.28 -16.29
CA PRO A 32 6.80 -5.31 -16.54
C PRO A 32 7.95 -5.86 -17.39
N ALA A 33 8.18 -7.18 -17.34
CA ALA A 33 9.28 -7.80 -18.09
C ALA A 33 9.04 -7.77 -19.61
N THR A 34 7.78 -7.74 -20.05
CA THR A 34 7.41 -7.82 -21.48
C THR A 34 6.57 -6.63 -21.95
N ALA A 35 6.34 -5.64 -21.10
CA ALA A 35 5.48 -4.51 -21.39
C ALA A 35 6.11 -3.59 -22.46
N THR A 36 5.25 -2.97 -23.27
CA THR A 36 5.67 -1.91 -24.18
C THR A 36 5.93 -0.63 -23.39
N LEU A 37 6.62 0.33 -24.03
CA LEU A 37 6.82 1.64 -23.42
C LEU A 37 5.48 2.30 -23.08
N GLU A 38 4.50 2.21 -23.98
CA GLU A 38 3.18 2.80 -23.75
C GLU A 38 2.52 2.20 -22.51
N GLN A 39 2.58 0.87 -22.37
CA GLN A 39 2.06 0.19 -21.19
C GLN A 39 2.80 0.62 -19.93
N ALA A 40 4.12 0.71 -20.01
CA ALA A 40 4.93 1.10 -18.86
C ALA A 40 4.60 2.52 -18.40
N LEU A 41 4.42 3.46 -19.32
CA LEU A 41 4.04 4.82 -18.98
C LEU A 41 2.64 4.88 -18.35
N PHE A 42 1.71 4.09 -18.90
CA PHE A 42 0.36 4.02 -18.37
C PHE A 42 0.35 3.53 -16.92
N TRP A 43 1.00 2.40 -16.66
CA TRP A 43 1.00 1.81 -15.31
C TRP A 43 1.83 2.65 -14.33
N ARG A 44 2.92 3.26 -14.78
CA ARG A 44 3.67 4.20 -13.94
C ARG A 44 2.77 5.33 -13.46
N ASN A 45 1.96 5.89 -14.36
CA ASN A 45 1.06 6.99 -14.01
C ASN A 45 -0.05 6.52 -13.07
N ILE A 46 -0.62 5.33 -13.32
CA ILE A 46 -1.65 4.76 -12.45
C ILE A 46 -1.11 4.59 -11.03
N TYR A 47 0.06 3.98 -10.89
CA TYR A 47 0.62 3.74 -9.55
C TYR A 47 1.05 5.03 -8.87
N THR A 48 1.52 6.02 -9.62
CA THR A 48 1.84 7.33 -9.04
C THR A 48 0.59 7.98 -8.44
N GLU A 49 -0.53 7.94 -9.15
CA GLU A 49 -1.77 8.53 -8.68
C GLU A 49 -2.32 7.78 -7.46
N ILE A 50 -2.31 6.45 -7.52
CA ILE A 50 -2.80 5.63 -6.41
C ILE A 50 -1.94 5.85 -5.16
N LEU A 51 -0.62 5.86 -5.31
CA LEU A 51 0.29 6.07 -4.19
C LEU A 51 0.08 7.44 -3.56
N THR A 52 -0.09 8.47 -4.40
CA THR A 52 -0.38 9.82 -3.91
C THR A 52 -1.66 9.84 -3.08
N MET A 53 -2.70 9.14 -3.54
CA MET A 53 -3.96 9.04 -2.81
C MET A 53 -3.80 8.30 -1.48
N GLU A 54 -3.05 7.20 -1.48
CA GLU A 54 -2.82 6.43 -0.25
C GLU A 54 -2.04 7.24 0.77
N GLU A 55 -1.04 7.99 0.32
CA GLU A 55 -0.27 8.85 1.20
C GLU A 55 -1.12 9.97 1.78
N ALA A 56 -2.03 10.51 0.97
CA ALA A 56 -2.96 11.54 1.45
C ALA A 56 -3.93 10.96 2.49
N VAL A 57 -4.41 9.74 2.29
CA VAL A 57 -5.27 9.06 3.25
C VAL A 57 -4.53 8.87 4.58
N LEU A 58 -3.28 8.41 4.51
CA LEU A 58 -2.48 8.19 5.71
C LEU A 58 -2.25 9.50 6.46
N ALA A 59 -1.94 10.59 5.74
CA ALA A 59 -1.76 11.90 6.35
C ALA A 59 -3.05 12.38 7.01
N ARG A 60 -4.19 12.14 6.37
CA ARG A 60 -5.50 12.53 6.91
C ARG A 60 -5.81 11.76 8.19
N ILE A 61 -5.53 10.46 8.20
CA ILE A 61 -5.72 9.63 9.39
C ILE A 61 -4.91 10.21 10.55
N LYS A 62 -3.64 10.54 10.30
CA LYS A 62 -2.77 11.10 11.33
C LYS A 62 -3.30 12.43 11.87
N GLN A 63 -3.81 13.29 10.99
CA GLN A 63 -4.42 14.55 11.42
C GLN A 63 -5.63 14.33 12.30
N LEU A 64 -6.51 13.41 11.88
CA LEU A 64 -7.73 13.14 12.63
C LEU A 64 -7.46 12.53 14.00
N MET A 65 -6.34 11.82 14.14
CA MET A 65 -5.99 11.20 15.42
C MET A 65 -5.52 12.20 16.47
N VAL A 66 -5.14 13.41 16.09
CA VAL A 66 -4.63 14.41 17.04
C VAL A 66 -5.63 14.68 18.16
N ASP A 67 -6.92 14.76 17.83
CA ASP A 67 -7.96 15.09 18.82
C ASP A 67 -8.67 13.85 19.36
N GLN A 68 -8.16 12.66 19.08
CA GLN A 68 -8.78 11.42 19.55
C GLN A 68 -8.23 11.02 20.90
N SER A 69 -9.01 10.24 21.65
CA SER A 69 -8.55 9.66 22.90
C SER A 69 -7.38 8.70 22.64
N PRO A 70 -6.53 8.45 23.64
CA PRO A 70 -5.45 7.48 23.48
C PRO A 70 -5.95 6.10 23.06
N GLN A 71 -7.12 5.68 23.53
CA GLN A 71 -7.70 4.38 23.16
C GLN A 71 -8.11 4.37 21.70
N ALA A 72 -8.77 5.43 21.23
CA ALA A 72 -9.19 5.52 19.82
C ALA A 72 -7.98 5.55 18.89
N ARG A 73 -6.94 6.32 19.26
CA ARG A 73 -5.71 6.36 18.46
C ARG A 73 -5.06 5.00 18.37
N ARG A 74 -5.01 4.28 19.50
CA ARG A 74 -4.39 2.97 19.53
C ARG A 74 -5.13 1.98 18.64
N GLU A 75 -6.47 2.03 18.63
CA GLU A 75 -7.26 1.18 17.77
C GLU A 75 -6.94 1.43 16.29
N VAL A 76 -6.89 2.68 15.87
CA VAL A 76 -6.58 3.06 14.50
C VAL A 76 -5.15 2.61 14.13
N GLU A 77 -4.20 2.82 15.04
CA GLU A 77 -2.80 2.41 14.81
C GLU A 77 -2.65 0.90 14.66
N LEU A 78 -3.52 0.13 15.31
CA LEU A 78 -3.44 -1.33 15.26
C LEU A 78 -4.24 -1.92 14.09
N THR A 79 -5.16 -1.19 13.51
CA THR A 79 -6.07 -1.71 12.48
C THR A 79 -5.91 -0.99 11.13
N ASN A 80 -6.25 0.29 11.09
CA ASN A 80 -6.31 1.03 9.84
C ASN A 80 -4.93 1.40 9.30
N VAL A 81 -4.03 1.86 10.18
CA VAL A 81 -2.71 2.31 9.75
C VAL A 81 -1.89 1.20 9.11
N PRO A 82 -1.80 -0.02 9.70
CA PRO A 82 -1.03 -1.09 9.06
C PRO A 82 -1.54 -1.45 7.67
N VAL A 83 -2.86 -1.42 7.45
CA VAL A 83 -3.45 -1.73 6.16
C VAL A 83 -3.03 -0.67 5.12
N VAL A 84 -3.18 0.61 5.45
CA VAL A 84 -2.84 1.70 4.54
C VAL A 84 -1.35 1.71 4.24
N VAL A 85 -0.50 1.50 5.27
CA VAL A 85 0.95 1.46 5.10
C VAL A 85 1.35 0.30 4.18
N ALA A 86 0.79 -0.89 4.40
CA ALA A 86 1.10 -2.07 3.57
C ALA A 86 0.73 -1.83 2.11
N GLN A 87 -0.44 -1.23 1.87
CA GLN A 87 -0.87 -0.91 0.51
C GLN A 87 0.03 0.14 -0.14
N ALA A 88 0.39 1.18 0.61
CA ALA A 88 1.28 2.22 0.10
C ALA A 88 2.65 1.64 -0.27
N GLU A 89 3.18 0.73 0.55
CA GLU A 89 4.46 0.08 0.26
C GLU A 89 4.38 -0.80 -0.98
N ARG A 90 3.28 -1.54 -1.13
CA ARG A 90 3.04 -2.34 -2.32
C ARG A 90 3.01 -1.46 -3.56
N PHE A 91 2.25 -0.37 -3.53
CA PHE A 91 2.14 0.52 -4.68
C PHE A 91 3.46 1.21 -4.99
N ARG A 92 4.24 1.54 -3.96
CA ARG A 92 5.57 2.12 -4.15
C ARG A 92 6.51 1.13 -4.84
N SER A 93 6.48 -0.14 -4.44
CA SER A 93 7.29 -1.18 -5.08
C SER A 93 6.86 -1.41 -6.51
N ARG A 94 5.55 -1.48 -6.77
CA ARG A 94 5.04 -1.62 -8.13
C ARG A 94 5.42 -0.44 -9.00
N LEU A 95 5.33 0.77 -8.46
CA LEU A 95 5.77 1.97 -9.17
C LEU A 95 7.25 1.86 -9.55
N GLY A 96 8.08 1.37 -8.63
CA GLY A 96 9.51 1.15 -8.90
C GLY A 96 9.74 0.20 -10.06
N PHE A 97 8.96 -0.88 -10.15
CA PHE A 97 9.06 -1.81 -11.28
C PHE A 97 8.77 -1.10 -12.59
N TRP A 98 7.73 -0.27 -12.63
CA TRP A 98 7.34 0.43 -13.85
C TRP A 98 8.30 1.56 -14.20
N GLU A 99 8.85 2.25 -13.20
CA GLU A 99 9.89 3.26 -13.44
C GLU A 99 11.12 2.63 -14.06
N THR A 100 11.53 1.45 -13.56
CA THR A 100 12.65 0.72 -14.12
C THR A 100 12.35 0.30 -15.56
N CYS A 101 11.12 -0.14 -15.82
CA CYS A 101 10.70 -0.53 -17.16
C CYS A 101 10.78 0.66 -18.13
N VAL A 102 10.29 1.84 -17.72
CA VAL A 102 10.37 3.04 -18.55
C VAL A 102 11.83 3.42 -18.83
N GLN A 103 12.67 3.36 -17.80
CA GLN A 103 14.09 3.69 -17.95
C GLN A 103 14.78 2.77 -18.96
N ALA A 104 14.38 1.51 -19.03
CA ALA A 104 14.95 0.55 -19.96
C ALA A 104 14.72 0.93 -21.43
N TYR A 105 13.73 1.78 -21.70
CA TYR A 105 13.44 2.27 -23.05
C TYR A 105 14.18 3.57 -23.37
N GLU A 106 14.85 4.15 -22.40
CA GLU A 106 15.63 5.35 -22.59
C GLU A 106 17.07 4.97 -22.97
#